data_8a0aba315f2bf3e883565e4cb7fff78e
#
_entry.id   8a0aba315f2bf3e883565e4cb7fff78e
#
_cell.length_a   1.000
_cell.length_b   1.000
_cell.length_c   1.000
_cell.angle_alpha   90.00
_cell.angle_beta   90.00
_cell.angle_gamma   90.00
#
_symmetry.space_group_name_H-M   'P 1'
#
loop_
_entity.id
_entity.type
_entity.pdbx_description
1 polymer ?
#
loop_
_entity_poly.entity_id
_entity_poly.type
_entity_poly.pdbx_seq_one_letter_code
_entity_poly.pdbx_strand_id
1 'polypeptide(L)' 'LTIFVHDTDAALARLAKFGVKPMAKSPVALPESLGAGMFLTCVRDPDGNVVELLGPRR' A
#
# COMPACT_ATOMS: atom_id res chain seq x y z
N LEU A 1 -2.42 3.60 -10.93
CA LEU A 1 -3.64 3.06 -10.32
C LEU A 1 -3.57 3.16 -8.81
N THR A 2 -4.59 3.72 -8.21
CA THR A 2 -4.70 3.84 -6.76
C THR A 2 -5.88 3.02 -6.26
N ILE A 3 -5.63 2.17 -5.27
CA ILE A 3 -6.66 1.31 -4.69
C ILE A 3 -6.79 1.66 -3.21
N PHE A 4 -8.02 1.94 -2.77
CA PHE A 4 -8.29 2.17 -1.35
C PHE A 4 -8.49 0.84 -0.64
N VAL A 5 -7.83 0.69 0.52
CA VAL A 5 -7.90 -0.54 1.31
C VAL A 5 -8.31 -0.20 2.75
N HIS A 6 -8.95 -1.15 3.41
CA HIS A 6 -9.37 -0.97 4.80
C HIS A 6 -8.27 -1.26 5.81
N ASP A 7 -7.29 -2.06 5.39
CA ASP A 7 -6.20 -2.49 6.26
C ASP A 7 -4.98 -2.73 5.37
N THR A 8 -4.04 -1.78 5.41
CA THR A 8 -2.85 -1.83 4.56
C THR A 8 -2.00 -3.07 4.84
N ASP A 9 -1.79 -3.40 6.11
CA ASP A 9 -0.95 -4.55 6.46
C ASP A 9 -1.57 -5.86 5.99
N ALA A 10 -2.89 -6.01 6.15
CA ALA A 10 -3.57 -7.21 5.66
C ALA A 10 -3.53 -7.30 4.14
N ALA A 11 -3.69 -6.17 3.45
CA ALA A 11 -3.60 -6.13 1.99
C ALA A 11 -2.22 -6.54 1.50
N LEU A 12 -1.17 -6.05 2.15
CA LEU A 12 0.21 -6.41 1.80
C LEU A 12 0.47 -7.89 2.03
N ALA A 13 -0.04 -8.45 3.12
CA ALA A 13 0.12 -9.87 3.42
C ALA A 13 -0.55 -10.74 2.36
N ARG A 14 -1.72 -10.33 1.88
CA ARG A 14 -2.42 -11.06 0.82
C ARG A 14 -1.70 -10.96 -0.51
N LEU A 15 -1.22 -9.78 -0.86
CA LEU A 15 -0.52 -9.57 -2.12
C LEU A 15 0.83 -10.28 -2.16
N ALA A 16 1.48 -10.45 -1.03
CA ALA A 16 2.76 -11.18 -0.96
C ALA A 16 2.64 -12.60 -1.49
N LYS A 17 1.47 -13.21 -1.35
CA LYS A 17 1.21 -14.57 -1.86
C LYS A 17 1.26 -14.64 -3.39
N PHE A 18 1.11 -13.50 -4.05
CA PHE A 18 1.13 -13.41 -5.52
C PHE A 18 2.43 -12.82 -6.04
N GLY A 19 3.44 -12.69 -5.19
CA GLY A 19 4.72 -12.13 -5.59
C GLY A 19 4.74 -10.61 -5.67
N VAL A 20 3.72 -9.95 -5.13
CA VAL A 20 3.66 -8.49 -5.09
C VAL A 20 4.37 -8.00 -3.84
N LYS A 21 5.30 -7.07 -3.99
CA LYS A 21 6.14 -6.60 -2.88
C LYS A 21 6.03 -5.09 -2.71
N PRO A 22 6.06 -4.58 -1.46
CA PRO A 22 6.12 -3.15 -1.26
C PRO A 22 7.46 -2.58 -1.76
N MET A 23 7.40 -1.38 -2.31
CA MET A 23 8.60 -0.67 -2.71
C MET A 23 9.29 -0.08 -1.48
N ALA A 24 10.57 0.27 -1.62
CA ALA A 24 11.35 0.84 -0.52
C ALA A 24 10.65 2.06 0.08
N LYS A 25 10.74 2.19 1.40
CA LYS A 25 10.15 3.28 2.20
C LYS A 25 8.62 3.24 2.30
N SER A 26 8.00 2.20 1.82
CA SER A 26 6.57 1.99 1.99
C SER A 26 6.31 1.12 3.23
N PRO A 27 5.17 1.29 3.92
CA PRO A 27 4.19 2.36 3.75
C PRO A 27 4.66 3.71 4.30
N VAL A 28 4.14 4.78 3.74
CA VAL A 28 4.46 6.14 4.15
C VAL A 28 3.21 6.81 4.72
N ALA A 29 3.34 7.41 5.90
CA ALA A 29 2.22 8.13 6.51
C ALA A 29 1.90 9.38 5.71
N LEU A 30 0.62 9.60 5.44
CA LEU A 30 0.18 10.83 4.78
C LEU A 30 0.05 11.96 5.80
N PRO A 31 0.24 13.23 5.35
CA PRO A 31 -0.07 14.37 6.19
C PRO A 31 -1.53 14.34 6.64
N GLU A 32 -1.82 14.83 7.85
CA GLU A 32 -3.18 14.83 8.37
C GLU A 32 -4.15 15.59 7.46
N SER A 33 -3.67 16.61 6.76
CA SER A 33 -4.49 17.37 5.82
C SER A 33 -5.00 16.53 4.65
N LEU A 34 -4.34 15.41 4.35
CA LEU A 34 -4.73 14.50 3.28
C LEU A 34 -5.43 13.24 3.79
N GLY A 35 -5.45 13.02 5.11
CA GLY A 35 -6.13 11.88 5.70
C GLY A 35 -5.42 11.36 6.93
N ALA A 36 -5.89 11.76 8.11
CA ALA A 36 -5.29 11.31 9.38
C ALA A 36 -5.34 9.78 9.48
N GLY A 37 -4.22 9.18 9.85
CA GLY A 37 -4.13 7.73 10.01
C GLY A 37 -4.05 6.95 8.70
N MET A 38 -3.95 7.64 7.57
CA MET A 38 -3.83 7.00 6.25
C MET A 38 -2.38 6.80 5.86
N PHE A 39 -2.12 5.71 5.16
CA PHE A 39 -0.78 5.38 4.66
C PHE A 39 -0.84 5.10 3.16
N LEU A 40 0.21 5.53 2.47
CA LEU A 40 0.40 5.25 1.06
C LEU A 40 1.47 4.17 0.92
N THR A 41 1.14 3.11 0.20
CA THR A 41 2.07 2.02 -0.08
C THR A 41 2.12 1.80 -1.57
N CYS A 42 3.32 1.90 -2.15
CA CYS A 42 3.53 1.55 -3.54
C CYS A 42 4.00 0.11 -3.61
N VAL A 43 3.37 -0.70 -4.44
CA VAL A 43 3.73 -2.11 -4.61
C VAL A 43 4.04 -2.36 -6.08
N ARG A 44 4.87 -3.37 -6.33
CA ARG A 44 5.23 -3.77 -7.69
C ARG A 44 4.92 -5.26 -7.86
N ASP A 45 4.22 -5.60 -8.93
CA ASP A 45 3.95 -6.99 -9.25
C ASP A 45 5.14 -7.63 -10.00
N PRO A 46 5.12 -8.97 -10.22
CA PRO A 46 6.21 -9.64 -10.92
C PRO A 46 6.46 -9.13 -12.34
N ASP A 47 5.45 -8.55 -12.97
CA ASP A 47 5.58 -8.01 -14.33
C ASP A 47 6.10 -6.57 -14.34
N GLY A 48 6.34 -5.99 -13.18
CA GLY A 48 6.88 -4.65 -13.06
C GLY A 48 5.83 -3.54 -12.99
N ASN A 49 4.55 -3.88 -12.94
CA ASN A 49 3.49 -2.88 -12.80
C ASN A 49 3.47 -2.32 -11.37
N VAL A 50 3.30 -1.02 -11.27
CA VAL A 50 3.27 -0.34 -9.97
C VAL A 50 1.84 0.07 -9.65
N VAL A 51 1.41 -0.23 -8.43
CA VAL A 51 0.08 0.10 -7.93
C VAL A 51 0.24 0.79 -6.58
N GLU A 52 -0.58 1.80 -6.33
CA GLU A 52 -0.62 2.49 -5.05
C GLU A 52 -1.78 1.97 -4.21
N LEU A 53 -1.51 1.63 -2.96
CA LEU A 53 -2.53 1.26 -1.98
C LEU A 53 -2.65 2.40 -0.99
N LEU A 54 -3.88 2.81 -0.70
CA LEU A 54 -4.14 3.91 0.21
C LEU A 54 -5.12 3.46 1.28
N GLY A 55 -4.72 3.53 2.54
CA GLY A 55 -5.58 3.11 3.63
C GLY A 55 -4.89 3.14 4.97
N PRO A 56 -5.64 2.89 6.05
CA PRO A 56 -5.06 2.83 7.38
C PRO A 56 -4.24 1.55 7.57
N ARG A 57 -3.37 1.56 8.55
CA ARG A 57 -2.66 0.36 9.01
C ARG A 57 -3.33 -0.14 10.27
N ARG A 58 -3.67 -1.40 10.29
CA ARG A 58 -4.34 -1.99 11.44
C ARG A 58 -3.75 -3.34 11.79
#